data_b86aec04f3aba08e31c9b7123a6fa574
#
_entry.id   b86aec04f3aba08e31c9b7123a6fa574
#
_cell.length_a   1.000
_cell.length_b   1.000
_cell.length_c   1.000
_cell.angle_alpha   90.00
_cell.angle_beta   90.00
_cell.angle_gamma   90.00
#
_symmetry.space_group_name_H-M   'P 1'
#
loop_
_entity.id
_entity.type
_entity.pdbx_description
1 polymer ?
#
loop_
_entity_poly.entity_id
_entity_poly.type
_entity_poly.pdbx_seq_one_letter_code
_entity_poly.pdbx_strand_id
1 'polypeptide(L)'
;MGATPLAWSLSVGLIIALLLFDYFFHVRKEHVPTLKESAIWSALYVGIALVFGGLVWVFGGTDMGVEYFAGYITEKALSVDNLFVFLLLLTSFKVPRAGQQKALLFGIVFSIIARTAFIFVGAALLNKFAVLFYIFGLFLIVTAGRLLAEDDEDDDADNVVVRLAKRFIPATDHYDHDKLFTIENGKRVMTPMMIVMVAIGGTDIMFALDSIPAIFGLTQNVFIVFTATTFSLLGLRQLYFLLDGLLDRLVYLKYGLAAILGFIGVKLILHALHENNLPFINGGEHVDVVEVPTFLSLGIIVGVLVVTVLGSLLSPAGKALTVLGNLKRHSLEYLDKDFVDDPVERAKLWAKIVENEDKLKDIERKYFGSEGDVWELEQLLRRVWDEQGRYEKATDYTR
;
A
#
# COMPACT_ATOMS: atom_id res chain seq x y z
N MET A 1 7.96 -2.84 -30.27
CA MET A 1 7.90 -4.30 -30.51
C MET A 1 7.29 -4.95 -29.28
N GLY A 2 6.29 -5.83 -29.41
CA GLY A 2 5.71 -6.56 -28.27
C GLY A 2 6.68 -7.58 -27.70
N ALA A 3 6.57 -7.89 -26.41
CA ALA A 3 7.35 -8.94 -25.77
C ALA A 3 7.08 -10.30 -26.42
N THR A 4 8.13 -11.14 -26.50
CA THR A 4 8.00 -12.48 -27.09
C THR A 4 7.13 -13.39 -26.23
N PRO A 5 6.47 -14.44 -26.79
CA PRO A 5 5.73 -15.42 -25.99
C PRO A 5 6.58 -16.07 -24.90
N LEU A 6 7.89 -16.24 -25.15
CA LEU A 6 8.83 -16.75 -24.16
C LEU A 6 8.99 -15.78 -22.98
N ALA A 7 9.14 -14.47 -23.25
CA ALA A 7 9.23 -13.46 -22.20
C ALA A 7 7.96 -13.44 -21.32
N TRP A 8 6.78 -13.54 -21.94
CA TRP A 8 5.51 -13.68 -21.22
C TRP A 8 5.47 -14.94 -20.34
N SER A 9 5.80 -16.09 -20.88
CA SER A 9 5.77 -17.36 -20.16
C SER A 9 6.75 -17.37 -18.98
N LEU A 10 7.97 -16.85 -19.19
CA LEU A 10 8.98 -16.76 -18.11
C LEU A 10 8.56 -15.78 -17.02
N SER A 11 8.00 -14.64 -17.39
CA SER A 11 7.55 -13.63 -16.41
C SER A 11 6.37 -14.13 -15.58
N VAL A 12 5.35 -14.72 -16.24
CA VAL A 12 4.20 -15.30 -15.53
C VAL A 12 4.63 -16.46 -14.65
N GLY A 13 5.51 -17.34 -15.17
CA GLY A 13 6.07 -18.46 -14.41
C GLY A 13 6.83 -17.98 -13.15
N LEU A 14 7.65 -16.95 -13.28
CA LEU A 14 8.37 -16.34 -12.16
C LEU A 14 7.40 -15.76 -11.12
N ILE A 15 6.39 -15.02 -11.56
CA ILE A 15 5.37 -14.42 -10.68
C ILE A 15 4.64 -15.50 -9.89
N ILE A 16 4.17 -16.55 -10.57
CA ILE A 16 3.49 -17.68 -9.92
C ILE A 16 4.43 -18.37 -8.93
N ALA A 17 5.69 -18.60 -9.30
CA ALA A 17 6.68 -19.22 -8.41
C ALA A 17 6.91 -18.36 -7.14
N LEU A 18 7.00 -17.03 -7.27
CA LEU A 18 7.16 -16.12 -6.14
C LEU A 18 5.91 -16.11 -5.23
N LEU A 19 4.70 -16.14 -5.80
CA LEU A 19 3.46 -16.21 -5.01
C LEU A 19 3.34 -17.54 -4.26
N LEU A 20 3.68 -18.66 -4.92
CA LEU A 20 3.70 -19.96 -4.27
C LEU A 20 4.76 -20.03 -3.17
N PHE A 21 5.96 -19.51 -3.43
CA PHE A 21 7.01 -19.39 -2.43
C PHE A 21 6.52 -18.59 -1.21
N ASP A 22 5.90 -17.42 -1.44
CA ASP A 22 5.37 -16.57 -0.37
C ASP A 22 4.30 -17.30 0.46
N TYR A 23 3.40 -18.03 -0.19
CA TYR A 23 2.39 -18.83 0.48
C TYR A 23 2.99 -19.97 1.34
N PHE A 24 3.89 -20.78 0.77
CA PHE A 24 4.42 -21.97 1.46
C PHE A 24 5.37 -21.62 2.61
N PHE A 25 6.18 -20.59 2.46
CA PHE A 25 7.22 -20.25 3.44
C PHE A 25 6.76 -19.25 4.50
N HIS A 26 5.80 -18.38 4.20
CA HIS A 26 5.42 -17.31 5.11
C HIS A 26 3.98 -17.37 5.61
N VAL A 27 3.03 -17.83 4.80
CA VAL A 27 1.60 -17.74 5.13
C VAL A 27 1.04 -19.05 5.69
N ARG A 28 1.58 -20.17 5.26
CA ARG A 28 1.08 -21.50 5.66
C ARG A 28 1.16 -21.77 7.16
N LYS A 29 2.17 -21.21 7.84
CA LYS A 29 2.29 -21.28 9.31
C LYS A 29 2.01 -19.89 9.85
N GLU A 30 0.99 -19.80 10.69
CA GLU A 30 0.66 -18.54 11.37
C GLU A 30 1.83 -18.11 12.26
N HIS A 31 2.40 -16.97 11.96
CA HIS A 31 3.36 -16.28 12.79
C HIS A 31 3.28 -14.77 12.56
N VAL A 32 3.68 -13.99 13.53
CA VAL A 32 3.81 -12.54 13.37
C VAL A 32 5.24 -12.23 12.93
N PRO A 33 5.46 -11.66 11.72
CA PRO A 33 6.80 -11.39 11.24
C PRO A 33 7.47 -10.29 12.07
N THR A 34 8.75 -10.46 12.35
CA THR A 34 9.54 -9.41 12.99
C THR A 34 9.86 -8.29 12.00
N LEU A 35 10.13 -7.07 12.50
CA LEU A 35 10.53 -5.94 11.65
C LEU A 35 11.77 -6.25 10.79
N LYS A 36 12.74 -6.98 11.36
CA LYS A 36 13.95 -7.39 10.64
C LYS A 36 13.61 -8.35 9.49
N GLU A 37 12.76 -9.32 9.74
CA GLU A 37 12.27 -10.26 8.74
C GLU A 37 11.54 -9.53 7.61
N SER A 38 10.58 -8.65 7.96
CA SER A 38 9.84 -7.84 7.00
C SER A 38 10.74 -6.94 6.16
N ALA A 39 11.78 -6.33 6.77
CA ALA A 39 12.75 -5.51 6.05
C ALA A 39 13.58 -6.33 5.05
N ILE A 40 14.10 -7.50 5.46
CA ILE A 40 14.90 -8.37 4.60
C ILE A 40 14.07 -8.85 3.41
N TRP A 41 12.85 -9.33 3.65
CA TRP A 41 11.99 -9.82 2.58
C TRP A 41 11.49 -8.70 1.67
N SER A 42 11.16 -7.51 2.21
CA SER A 42 10.83 -6.34 1.37
C SER A 42 12.00 -5.96 0.47
N ALA A 43 13.22 -5.91 1.00
CA ALA A 43 14.41 -5.62 0.21
C ALA A 43 14.66 -6.69 -0.86
N LEU A 44 14.41 -7.98 -0.56
CA LEU A 44 14.53 -9.07 -1.52
C LEU A 44 13.54 -8.91 -2.69
N TYR A 45 12.24 -8.64 -2.42
CA TYR A 45 11.25 -8.45 -3.48
C TYR A 45 11.54 -7.21 -4.33
N VAL A 46 11.98 -6.12 -3.71
CA VAL A 46 12.46 -4.93 -4.45
C VAL A 46 13.67 -5.29 -5.30
N GLY A 47 14.64 -6.03 -4.74
CA GLY A 47 15.81 -6.50 -5.48
C GLY A 47 15.45 -7.36 -6.69
N ILE A 48 14.51 -8.30 -6.55
CA ILE A 48 13.99 -9.11 -7.67
C ILE A 48 13.38 -8.23 -8.75
N ALA A 49 12.55 -7.24 -8.37
CA ALA A 49 11.94 -6.32 -9.31
C ALA A 49 12.97 -5.45 -10.04
N LEU A 50 14.02 -4.99 -9.35
CA LEU A 50 15.11 -4.22 -9.97
C LEU A 50 15.94 -5.08 -10.93
N VAL A 51 16.25 -6.33 -10.57
CA VAL A 51 16.94 -7.27 -11.46
C VAL A 51 16.08 -7.57 -12.69
N PHE A 52 14.79 -7.81 -12.50
CA PHE A 52 13.86 -8.01 -13.63
C PHE A 52 13.83 -6.78 -14.54
N GLY A 53 13.74 -5.58 -13.99
CA GLY A 53 13.82 -4.32 -14.74
C GLY A 53 15.15 -4.18 -15.50
N GLY A 54 16.26 -4.56 -14.90
CA GLY A 54 17.57 -4.63 -15.56
C GLY A 54 17.60 -5.61 -16.75
N LEU A 55 16.96 -6.78 -16.60
CA LEU A 55 16.80 -7.73 -17.71
C LEU A 55 15.92 -7.15 -18.82
N VAL A 56 14.82 -6.48 -18.49
CA VAL A 56 13.98 -5.77 -19.47
C VAL A 56 14.80 -4.72 -20.21
N TRP A 57 15.66 -3.97 -19.50
CA TRP A 57 16.53 -2.97 -20.11
C TRP A 57 17.54 -3.59 -21.08
N VAL A 58 18.20 -4.66 -20.66
CA VAL A 58 19.25 -5.33 -21.47
C VAL A 58 18.66 -6.02 -22.71
N PHE A 59 17.55 -6.73 -22.57
CA PHE A 59 16.95 -7.52 -23.64
C PHE A 59 15.87 -6.78 -24.43
N GLY A 60 15.16 -5.83 -23.81
CA GLY A 60 14.09 -5.05 -24.42
C GLY A 60 14.54 -3.68 -24.96
N GLY A 61 15.74 -3.23 -24.55
CA GLY A 61 16.28 -1.92 -24.90
C GLY A 61 15.97 -0.83 -23.89
N THR A 62 16.57 0.34 -24.11
CA THR A 62 16.51 1.46 -23.16
C THR A 62 15.08 1.95 -22.93
N ASP A 63 14.26 2.04 -23.97
CA ASP A 63 12.89 2.56 -23.86
C ASP A 63 12.03 1.66 -22.97
N MET A 64 12.03 0.34 -23.22
CA MET A 64 11.30 -0.61 -22.40
C MET A 64 11.81 -0.64 -20.94
N GLY A 65 13.11 -0.49 -20.73
CA GLY A 65 13.70 -0.41 -19.40
C GLY A 65 13.21 0.82 -18.62
N VAL A 66 13.25 1.99 -19.27
CA VAL A 66 12.77 3.25 -18.67
C VAL A 66 11.26 3.19 -18.37
N GLU A 67 10.48 2.68 -19.33
CA GLU A 67 9.04 2.47 -19.15
C GLU A 67 8.72 1.56 -17.96
N TYR A 68 9.47 0.44 -17.83
CA TYR A 68 9.30 -0.48 -16.70
C TYR A 68 9.59 0.20 -15.37
N PHE A 69 10.73 0.88 -15.25
CA PHE A 69 11.07 1.55 -13.98
C PHE A 69 10.11 2.69 -13.66
N ALA A 70 9.67 3.47 -14.66
CA ALA A 70 8.66 4.51 -14.46
C ALA A 70 7.35 3.91 -13.94
N GLY A 71 6.85 2.86 -14.60
CA GLY A 71 5.64 2.14 -14.18
C GLY A 71 5.78 1.50 -12.81
N TYR A 72 6.89 0.78 -12.55
CA TYR A 72 7.16 0.13 -11.28
C TYR A 72 7.21 1.12 -10.10
N ILE A 73 7.93 2.23 -10.25
CA ILE A 73 8.07 3.23 -9.18
C ILE A 73 6.75 3.93 -8.92
N THR A 74 6.01 4.30 -9.96
CA THR A 74 4.69 4.93 -9.84
C THR A 74 3.71 3.98 -9.15
N GLU A 75 3.61 2.74 -9.62
CA GLU A 75 2.71 1.76 -9.01
C GLU A 75 3.12 1.45 -7.57
N LYS A 76 4.42 1.37 -7.28
CA LYS A 76 4.91 1.15 -5.91
C LYS A 76 4.52 2.30 -4.99
N ALA A 77 4.59 3.54 -5.46
CA ALA A 77 4.17 4.72 -4.70
C ALA A 77 2.66 4.71 -4.42
N LEU A 78 1.83 4.45 -5.43
CA LEU A 78 0.37 4.32 -5.29
C LEU A 78 0.00 3.14 -4.38
N SER A 79 0.72 2.02 -4.48
CA SER A 79 0.48 0.84 -3.65
C SER A 79 0.82 1.06 -2.17
N VAL A 80 1.74 1.98 -1.83
CA VAL A 80 2.02 2.36 -0.42
C VAL A 80 0.80 3.06 0.20
N ASP A 81 0.12 3.91 -0.56
CA ASP A 81 -1.13 4.54 -0.13
C ASP A 81 -2.24 3.50 0.08
N ASN A 82 -2.37 2.54 -0.83
CA ASN A 82 -3.32 1.44 -0.69
C ASN A 82 -3.08 0.61 0.58
N LEU A 83 -1.83 0.46 1.03
CA LEU A 83 -1.50 -0.23 2.28
C LEU A 83 -2.07 0.48 3.50
N PHE A 84 -2.17 1.81 3.49
CA PHE A 84 -2.80 2.56 4.58
C PHE A 84 -4.28 2.18 4.73
N VAL A 85 -5.01 2.10 3.62
CA VAL A 85 -6.41 1.67 3.64
C VAL A 85 -6.55 0.21 4.08
N PHE A 86 -5.63 -0.67 3.69
CA PHE A 86 -5.60 -2.05 4.20
C PHE A 86 -5.35 -2.09 5.71
N LEU A 87 -4.46 -1.23 6.22
CA LEU A 87 -4.22 -1.09 7.66
C LEU A 87 -5.50 -0.67 8.38
N LEU A 88 -6.20 0.34 7.89
CA LEU A 88 -7.47 0.79 8.46
C LEU A 88 -8.52 -0.31 8.44
N LEU A 89 -8.68 -1.03 7.33
CA LEU A 89 -9.61 -2.16 7.22
C LEU A 89 -9.28 -3.26 8.24
N LEU A 90 -8.03 -3.71 8.28
CA LEU A 90 -7.61 -4.77 9.20
C LEU A 90 -7.78 -4.37 10.67
N THR A 91 -7.54 -3.10 11.00
CA THR A 91 -7.72 -2.55 12.34
C THR A 91 -9.20 -2.39 12.70
N SER A 92 -10.01 -1.81 11.82
CA SER A 92 -11.47 -1.61 12.02
C SER A 92 -12.21 -2.93 12.24
N PHE A 93 -11.81 -3.97 11.51
CA PHE A 93 -12.34 -5.31 11.70
C PHE A 93 -11.67 -6.10 12.83
N LYS A 94 -10.68 -5.51 13.52
CA LYS A 94 -9.93 -6.15 14.61
C LYS A 94 -9.35 -7.51 14.22
N VAL A 95 -8.80 -7.60 13.00
CA VAL A 95 -8.21 -8.83 12.49
C VAL A 95 -7.00 -9.23 13.36
N PRO A 96 -6.98 -10.45 13.93
CA PRO A 96 -5.83 -10.93 14.68
C PRO A 96 -4.54 -10.83 13.85
N ARG A 97 -3.42 -10.40 14.44
CA ARG A 97 -2.14 -10.18 13.73
C ARG A 97 -1.68 -11.40 12.92
N ALA A 98 -1.85 -12.60 13.45
CA ALA A 98 -1.54 -13.84 12.75
C ALA A 98 -2.38 -14.04 11.47
N GLY A 99 -3.66 -13.64 11.50
CA GLY A 99 -4.56 -13.71 10.35
C GLY A 99 -4.33 -12.64 9.29
N GLN A 100 -3.69 -11.51 9.64
CA GLN A 100 -3.43 -10.41 8.70
C GLN A 100 -2.56 -10.84 7.53
N GLN A 101 -1.57 -11.71 7.73
CA GLN A 101 -0.73 -12.23 6.66
C GLN A 101 -1.54 -12.92 5.56
N LYS A 102 -2.54 -13.73 5.95
CA LYS A 102 -3.39 -14.45 5.04
C LYS A 102 -4.35 -13.52 4.29
N ALA A 103 -4.94 -12.56 5.01
CA ALA A 103 -5.81 -11.56 4.40
C ALA A 103 -5.06 -10.71 3.36
N LEU A 104 -3.85 -10.26 3.68
CA LEU A 104 -3.01 -9.49 2.76
C LEU A 104 -2.56 -10.30 1.54
N LEU A 105 -2.13 -11.56 1.71
CA LEU A 105 -1.76 -12.40 0.57
C LEU A 105 -2.96 -12.64 -0.36
N PHE A 106 -4.14 -12.92 0.21
CA PHE A 106 -5.36 -13.05 -0.57
C PHE A 106 -5.66 -11.75 -1.34
N GLY A 107 -5.57 -10.60 -0.67
CA GLY A 107 -5.73 -9.29 -1.29
C GLY A 107 -4.78 -9.08 -2.47
N ILE A 108 -3.49 -9.40 -2.29
CA ILE A 108 -2.48 -9.27 -3.35
C ILE A 108 -2.78 -10.20 -4.54
N VAL A 109 -3.13 -11.47 -4.30
CA VAL A 109 -3.47 -12.41 -5.38
C VAL A 109 -4.72 -11.94 -6.13
N PHE A 110 -5.74 -11.52 -5.39
CA PHE A 110 -6.96 -10.95 -6.00
C PHE A 110 -6.65 -9.69 -6.81
N SER A 111 -5.83 -8.79 -6.26
CA SER A 111 -5.34 -7.57 -6.90
C SER A 111 -4.65 -7.88 -8.24
N ILE A 112 -3.72 -8.81 -8.25
CA ILE A 112 -3.00 -9.21 -9.47
C ILE A 112 -3.98 -9.71 -10.53
N ILE A 113 -4.96 -10.53 -10.15
CA ILE A 113 -5.96 -11.07 -11.08
C ILE A 113 -6.85 -9.95 -11.63
N ALA A 114 -7.40 -9.12 -10.74
CA ALA A 114 -8.27 -8.01 -11.12
C ALA A 114 -7.55 -7.01 -12.02
N ARG A 115 -6.36 -6.56 -11.61
CA ARG A 115 -5.54 -5.62 -12.39
C ARG A 115 -5.11 -6.20 -13.72
N THR A 116 -4.77 -7.49 -13.77
CA THR A 116 -4.47 -8.17 -15.04
C THR A 116 -5.66 -8.09 -15.99
N ALA A 117 -6.88 -8.38 -15.51
CA ALA A 117 -8.08 -8.26 -16.32
C ALA A 117 -8.30 -6.81 -16.81
N PHE A 118 -8.16 -5.82 -15.91
CA PHE A 118 -8.29 -4.41 -16.26
C PHE A 118 -7.22 -3.92 -17.24
N ILE A 119 -5.98 -4.40 -17.12
CA ILE A 119 -4.88 -4.06 -18.04
C ILE A 119 -5.21 -4.55 -19.46
N PHE A 120 -5.66 -5.81 -19.61
CA PHE A 120 -6.00 -6.33 -20.94
C PHE A 120 -7.23 -5.65 -21.54
N VAL A 121 -8.27 -5.42 -20.72
CA VAL A 121 -9.47 -4.68 -21.16
C VAL A 121 -9.10 -3.23 -21.47
N GLY A 122 -8.34 -2.56 -20.63
CA GLY A 122 -7.89 -1.19 -20.83
C GLY A 122 -7.04 -1.04 -22.10
N ALA A 123 -6.09 -1.94 -22.32
CA ALA A 123 -5.28 -1.95 -23.54
C ALA A 123 -6.13 -2.13 -24.81
N ALA A 124 -7.10 -3.06 -24.78
CA ALA A 124 -8.00 -3.29 -25.92
C ALA A 124 -8.89 -2.06 -26.21
N LEU A 125 -9.35 -1.38 -25.16
CA LEU A 125 -10.16 -0.18 -25.29
C LEU A 125 -9.35 1.02 -25.75
N LEU A 126 -8.15 1.25 -25.21
CA LEU A 126 -7.26 2.35 -25.59
C LEU A 126 -6.82 2.26 -27.05
N ASN A 127 -6.51 1.04 -27.53
CA ASN A 127 -6.18 0.80 -28.93
C ASN A 127 -7.35 1.09 -29.90
N LYS A 128 -8.59 1.08 -29.40
CA LYS A 128 -9.79 1.29 -30.22
C LYS A 128 -10.35 2.70 -30.09
N PHE A 129 -10.21 3.33 -28.94
CA PHE A 129 -10.85 4.59 -28.60
C PHE A 129 -9.87 5.59 -28.00
N ALA A 130 -9.26 6.45 -28.82
CA ALA A 130 -8.33 7.50 -28.37
C ALA A 130 -8.99 8.47 -27.34
N VAL A 131 -10.33 8.63 -27.38
CA VAL A 131 -11.08 9.43 -26.39
C VAL A 131 -10.82 9.00 -24.96
N LEU A 132 -10.45 7.73 -24.71
CA LEU A 132 -10.19 7.23 -23.36
C LEU A 132 -8.96 7.89 -22.72
N PHE A 133 -7.97 8.33 -23.50
CA PHE A 133 -6.84 9.08 -22.96
C PHE A 133 -7.28 10.42 -22.37
N TYR A 134 -8.27 11.10 -22.98
CA TYR A 134 -8.86 12.31 -22.40
C TYR A 134 -9.62 12.01 -21.11
N ILE A 135 -10.44 10.94 -21.11
CA ILE A 135 -11.22 10.53 -19.93
C ILE A 135 -10.29 10.16 -18.79
N PHE A 136 -9.28 9.35 -19.06
CA PHE A 136 -8.30 8.94 -18.04
C PHE A 136 -7.46 10.11 -17.53
N GLY A 137 -7.00 10.99 -18.43
CA GLY A 137 -6.26 12.19 -18.03
C GLY A 137 -7.09 13.10 -17.12
N LEU A 138 -8.34 13.38 -17.50
CA LEU A 138 -9.26 14.18 -16.68
C LEU A 138 -9.54 13.49 -15.34
N PHE A 139 -9.78 12.19 -15.36
CA PHE A 139 -10.02 11.40 -14.14
C PHE A 139 -8.83 11.51 -13.16
N LEU A 140 -7.59 11.36 -13.63
CA LEU A 140 -6.40 11.49 -12.80
C LEU A 140 -6.23 12.92 -12.24
N ILE A 141 -6.54 13.96 -13.02
CA ILE A 141 -6.49 15.35 -12.54
C ILE A 141 -7.55 15.57 -11.45
N VAL A 142 -8.77 15.05 -11.63
CA VAL A 142 -9.83 15.15 -10.63
C VAL A 142 -9.44 14.39 -9.36
N THR A 143 -8.90 13.19 -9.48
CA THR A 143 -8.40 12.39 -8.34
C THR A 143 -7.28 13.13 -7.61
N ALA A 144 -6.31 13.72 -8.33
CA ALA A 144 -5.27 14.55 -7.74
C ALA A 144 -5.84 15.74 -6.95
N GLY A 145 -6.86 16.41 -7.51
CA GLY A 145 -7.57 17.51 -6.83
C GLY A 145 -8.29 17.05 -5.57
N ARG A 146 -8.95 15.89 -5.59
CA ARG A 146 -9.60 15.32 -4.41
C ARG A 146 -8.60 14.99 -3.30
N LEU A 147 -7.47 14.37 -3.62
CA LEU A 147 -6.40 14.09 -2.64
C LEU A 147 -5.91 15.35 -1.91
N LEU A 148 -6.00 16.52 -2.54
CA LEU A 148 -5.63 17.80 -1.92
C LEU A 148 -6.77 18.43 -1.12
N ALA A 149 -8.03 18.11 -1.42
CA ALA A 149 -9.21 18.71 -0.81
C ALA A 149 -9.72 17.95 0.43
N GLU A 150 -9.40 16.66 0.56
CA GLU A 150 -9.85 15.82 1.68
C GLU A 150 -8.99 16.05 2.93
N ASP A 151 -9.33 17.08 3.71
CA ASP A 151 -8.76 17.28 5.05
C ASP A 151 -9.77 17.03 6.19
N ASP A 152 -11.08 16.78 5.91
CA ASP A 152 -12.12 16.81 6.94
C ASP A 152 -13.15 15.65 6.95
N GLU A 153 -12.99 14.58 6.20
CA GLU A 153 -13.94 13.45 6.23
C GLU A 153 -13.30 12.11 6.61
N ASP A 154 -12.88 12.01 7.87
CA ASP A 154 -12.36 10.76 8.45
C ASP A 154 -13.44 9.74 8.87
N ASP A 155 -14.73 9.95 8.56
CA ASP A 155 -15.78 9.16 9.24
C ASP A 155 -16.65 8.26 8.34
N ASP A 156 -16.43 8.14 7.04
CA ASP A 156 -17.30 7.32 6.17
C ASP A 156 -16.60 6.19 5.39
N ALA A 157 -15.50 5.65 5.90
CA ALA A 157 -14.96 4.37 5.44
C ALA A 157 -15.82 3.16 5.92
N ASP A 158 -17.07 3.38 6.25
CA ASP A 158 -18.10 2.32 6.22
C ASP A 158 -18.32 1.97 4.74
N ASN A 159 -17.28 1.34 4.20
CA ASN A 159 -17.14 0.95 2.81
C ASN A 159 -18.47 0.42 2.30
N VAL A 160 -19.02 1.05 1.26
CA VAL A 160 -20.23 0.56 0.55
C VAL A 160 -20.09 -0.94 0.28
N VAL A 161 -18.87 -1.43 0.01
CA VAL A 161 -18.53 -2.84 -0.19
C VAL A 161 -18.76 -3.66 1.09
N VAL A 162 -18.34 -3.15 2.25
CA VAL A 162 -18.54 -3.80 3.56
C VAL A 162 -20.04 -3.83 3.92
N ARG A 163 -20.74 -2.74 3.70
CA ARG A 163 -22.19 -2.62 3.94
C ARG A 163 -22.98 -3.57 3.05
N LEU A 164 -22.61 -3.66 1.77
CA LEU A 164 -23.18 -4.63 0.84
C LEU A 164 -22.86 -6.08 1.24
N ALA A 165 -21.63 -6.40 1.60
CA ALA A 165 -21.23 -7.75 2.03
C ALA A 165 -22.03 -8.18 3.26
N LYS A 166 -22.13 -7.35 4.29
CA LYS A 166 -22.94 -7.63 5.51
C LYS A 166 -24.44 -7.79 5.22
N ARG A 167 -24.95 -7.14 4.19
CA ARG A 167 -26.39 -7.19 3.84
C ARG A 167 -26.80 -8.50 3.17
N PHE A 168 -25.89 -9.12 2.42
CA PHE A 168 -26.24 -10.28 1.58
C PHE A 168 -25.87 -11.63 2.18
N ILE A 169 -25.00 -11.68 3.20
CA ILE A 169 -24.48 -12.95 3.70
C ILE A 169 -24.46 -12.94 5.24
N PRO A 170 -25.13 -13.93 5.88
CA PRO A 170 -25.08 -14.09 7.33
C PRO A 170 -23.64 -14.36 7.78
N ALA A 171 -23.10 -13.52 8.63
CA ALA A 171 -21.75 -13.60 9.17
C ALA A 171 -21.80 -13.76 10.69
N THR A 172 -20.81 -14.47 11.24
CA THR A 172 -20.60 -14.55 12.68
C THR A 172 -19.91 -13.29 13.22
N ASP A 173 -20.06 -13.00 14.50
CA ASP A 173 -19.37 -11.90 15.18
C ASP A 173 -17.99 -12.27 15.72
N HIS A 174 -17.55 -13.53 15.55
CA HIS A 174 -16.28 -14.03 16.05
C HIS A 174 -15.42 -14.65 14.95
N TYR A 175 -14.10 -14.52 15.11
CA TYR A 175 -13.12 -15.18 14.26
C TYR A 175 -13.00 -16.65 14.65
N ASP A 176 -13.01 -17.56 13.69
CA ASP A 176 -12.66 -18.97 13.85
C ASP A 176 -11.27 -19.20 13.23
N HIS A 177 -10.22 -18.76 13.97
CA HIS A 177 -8.86 -18.68 13.45
C HIS A 177 -8.80 -17.94 12.09
N ASP A 178 -8.21 -18.54 11.10
CA ASP A 178 -8.07 -18.02 9.74
C ASP A 178 -9.12 -18.56 8.75
N LYS A 179 -10.13 -19.28 9.25
CA LYS A 179 -11.17 -19.87 8.39
C LYS A 179 -12.09 -18.81 7.81
N LEU A 180 -12.47 -19.01 6.55
CA LEU A 180 -13.40 -18.11 5.85
C LEU A 180 -14.87 -18.45 6.15
N PHE A 181 -15.14 -19.69 6.49
CA PHE A 181 -16.45 -20.21 6.82
C PHE A 181 -16.38 -21.06 8.08
N THR A 182 -17.40 -20.94 8.92
CA THR A 182 -17.61 -21.81 10.08
C THR A 182 -19.01 -22.43 10.06
N ILE A 183 -19.27 -23.37 10.96
CA ILE A 183 -20.60 -24.01 11.07
C ILE A 183 -21.22 -23.53 12.39
N GLU A 184 -22.30 -22.77 12.29
CA GLU A 184 -23.08 -22.27 13.42
C GLU A 184 -24.51 -22.77 13.30
N ASN A 185 -25.04 -23.42 14.34
CA ASN A 185 -26.37 -24.01 14.34
C ASN A 185 -26.65 -24.95 13.14
N GLY A 186 -25.63 -25.72 12.71
CA GLY A 186 -25.73 -26.65 11.57
C GLY A 186 -25.77 -25.97 10.19
N LYS A 187 -25.58 -24.65 10.11
CA LYS A 187 -25.51 -23.89 8.87
C LYS A 187 -24.10 -23.37 8.66
N ARG A 188 -23.67 -23.38 7.39
CA ARG A 188 -22.40 -22.77 6.99
C ARG A 188 -22.59 -21.24 6.93
N VAL A 189 -21.85 -20.51 7.75
CA VAL A 189 -21.88 -19.05 7.83
C VAL A 189 -20.48 -18.48 7.56
N MET A 190 -20.41 -17.24 7.09
CA MET A 190 -19.14 -16.57 6.86
C MET A 190 -18.54 -16.08 8.18
N THR A 191 -17.21 -16.11 8.26
CA THR A 191 -16.46 -15.48 9.34
C THR A 191 -16.17 -14.01 9.00
N PRO A 192 -15.83 -13.16 9.97
CA PRO A 192 -15.35 -11.81 9.71
C PRO A 192 -14.14 -11.78 8.77
N MET A 193 -13.29 -12.82 8.76
CA MET A 193 -12.16 -12.94 7.84
C MET A 193 -12.58 -12.89 6.37
N MET A 194 -13.67 -13.54 6.00
CA MET A 194 -14.20 -13.49 4.63
C MET A 194 -14.69 -12.09 4.26
N ILE A 195 -15.35 -11.39 5.21
CA ILE A 195 -15.80 -10.01 4.99
C ILE A 195 -14.61 -9.09 4.74
N VAL A 196 -13.57 -9.22 5.54
CA VAL A 196 -12.32 -8.45 5.39
C VAL A 196 -11.68 -8.71 4.03
N MET A 197 -11.60 -9.97 3.59
CA MET A 197 -11.05 -10.30 2.27
C MET A 197 -11.86 -9.69 1.12
N VAL A 198 -13.20 -9.71 1.22
CA VAL A 198 -14.08 -9.06 0.24
C VAL A 198 -13.89 -7.54 0.26
N ALA A 199 -13.74 -6.95 1.44
CA ALA A 199 -13.49 -5.52 1.59
C ALA A 199 -12.15 -5.12 0.96
N ILE A 200 -11.06 -5.85 1.26
CA ILE A 200 -9.74 -5.63 0.66
C ILE A 200 -9.81 -5.74 -0.86
N GLY A 201 -10.44 -6.82 -1.38
CA GLY A 201 -10.57 -7.02 -2.81
C GLY A 201 -11.40 -5.94 -3.51
N GLY A 202 -12.51 -5.51 -2.89
CA GLY A 202 -13.36 -4.44 -3.42
C GLY A 202 -12.64 -3.09 -3.42
N THR A 203 -11.91 -2.78 -2.36
CA THR A 203 -11.11 -1.56 -2.26
C THR A 203 -9.98 -1.54 -3.31
N ASP A 204 -9.32 -2.70 -3.54
CA ASP A 204 -8.27 -2.76 -4.55
C ASP A 204 -8.79 -2.58 -5.99
N ILE A 205 -10.02 -3.02 -6.28
CA ILE A 205 -10.67 -2.70 -7.57
C ILE A 205 -10.81 -1.17 -7.72
N MET A 206 -11.17 -0.45 -6.66
CA MET A 206 -11.27 1.02 -6.71
C MET A 206 -9.89 1.64 -6.98
N PHE A 207 -8.84 1.16 -6.33
CA PHE A 207 -7.48 1.64 -6.57
C PHE A 207 -6.94 1.29 -7.97
N ALA A 208 -7.41 0.20 -8.57
CA ALA A 208 -7.06 -0.15 -9.93
C ALA A 208 -7.59 0.88 -10.95
N LEU A 209 -8.69 1.58 -10.65
CA LEU A 209 -9.23 2.63 -11.51
C LEU A 209 -8.29 3.84 -11.60
N ASP A 210 -7.50 4.13 -10.57
CA ASP A 210 -6.52 5.22 -10.56
C ASP A 210 -5.17 4.77 -11.13
N SER A 211 -4.67 3.62 -10.70
CA SER A 211 -3.32 3.17 -11.03
C SER A 211 -3.17 2.70 -12.47
N ILE A 212 -4.17 2.04 -13.05
CA ILE A 212 -4.10 1.53 -14.42
C ILE A 212 -4.03 2.67 -15.44
N PRO A 213 -4.89 3.71 -15.41
CA PRO A 213 -4.70 4.90 -16.23
C PRO A 213 -3.35 5.57 -16.04
N ALA A 214 -2.86 5.65 -14.78
CA ALA A 214 -1.58 6.26 -14.49
C ALA A 214 -0.42 5.54 -15.20
N ILE A 215 -0.40 4.20 -15.19
CA ILE A 215 0.66 3.44 -15.89
C ILE A 215 0.50 3.52 -17.40
N PHE A 216 -0.74 3.47 -17.93
CA PHE A 216 -0.96 3.67 -19.36
C PHE A 216 -0.56 5.07 -19.85
N GLY A 217 -0.54 6.06 -18.96
CA GLY A 217 0.04 7.39 -19.24
C GLY A 217 1.57 7.40 -19.33
N LEU A 218 2.25 6.35 -18.86
CA LEU A 218 3.70 6.20 -18.94
C LEU A 218 4.13 5.30 -20.10
N THR A 219 3.39 4.22 -20.36
CA THR A 219 3.66 3.27 -21.43
C THR A 219 2.37 2.59 -21.89
N GLN A 220 2.26 2.32 -23.19
CA GLN A 220 1.19 1.53 -23.79
C GLN A 220 1.58 0.06 -24.01
N ASN A 221 2.81 -0.31 -23.66
CA ASN A 221 3.28 -1.69 -23.78
C ASN A 221 2.65 -2.57 -22.71
N VAL A 222 1.66 -3.39 -23.07
CA VAL A 222 0.89 -4.25 -22.17
C VAL A 222 1.78 -5.15 -21.31
N PHE A 223 2.88 -5.66 -21.87
CA PHE A 223 3.84 -6.48 -21.12
C PHE A 223 4.51 -5.68 -19.98
N ILE A 224 4.91 -4.44 -20.28
CA ILE A 224 5.52 -3.55 -19.29
C ILE A 224 4.49 -3.15 -18.24
N VAL A 225 3.27 -2.75 -18.63
CA VAL A 225 2.19 -2.43 -17.70
C VAL A 225 1.93 -3.60 -16.75
N PHE A 226 1.75 -4.81 -17.29
CA PHE A 226 1.50 -6.02 -16.51
C PHE A 226 2.65 -6.34 -15.54
N THR A 227 3.88 -6.37 -16.04
CA THR A 227 5.04 -6.77 -15.22
C THR A 227 5.38 -5.70 -14.17
N ALA A 228 5.38 -4.42 -14.52
CA ALA A 228 5.63 -3.33 -13.58
C ALA A 228 4.61 -3.34 -12.44
N THR A 229 3.31 -3.43 -12.75
CA THR A 229 2.23 -3.52 -11.76
C THR A 229 2.38 -4.75 -10.88
N THR A 230 2.57 -5.92 -11.48
CA THR A 230 2.63 -7.18 -10.72
C THR A 230 3.85 -7.22 -9.79
N PHE A 231 5.04 -6.85 -10.29
CA PHE A 231 6.24 -6.80 -9.43
C PHE A 231 6.15 -5.74 -8.33
N SER A 232 5.42 -4.65 -8.56
CA SER A 232 5.15 -3.67 -7.52
C SER A 232 4.27 -4.21 -6.40
N LEU A 233 3.26 -5.02 -6.73
CA LEU A 233 2.38 -5.67 -5.75
C LEU A 233 3.08 -6.78 -4.97
N LEU A 234 4.03 -7.49 -5.60
CA LEU A 234 4.84 -8.47 -4.89
C LEU A 234 5.65 -7.79 -3.78
N GLY A 235 5.65 -8.41 -2.59
CA GLY A 235 6.30 -7.85 -1.41
C GLY A 235 5.51 -6.77 -0.67
N LEU A 236 4.30 -6.40 -1.10
CA LEU A 236 3.44 -5.46 -0.36
C LEU A 236 3.09 -5.97 1.03
N ARG A 237 2.90 -7.28 1.20
CA ARG A 237 2.61 -7.89 2.50
C ARG A 237 3.75 -7.64 3.49
N GLN A 238 5.00 -7.86 3.07
CA GLN A 238 6.18 -7.61 3.89
C GLN A 238 6.34 -6.10 4.18
N LEU A 239 6.06 -5.29 3.17
CA LEU A 239 6.08 -3.84 3.31
C LEU A 239 5.01 -3.36 4.30
N TYR A 240 3.83 -3.98 4.34
CA TYR A 240 2.79 -3.68 5.31
C TYR A 240 3.32 -3.79 6.76
N PHE A 241 3.93 -4.93 7.12
CA PHE A 241 4.47 -5.12 8.46
C PHE A 241 5.70 -4.25 8.76
N LEU A 242 6.45 -3.85 7.73
CA LEU A 242 7.54 -2.90 7.87
C LEU A 242 7.03 -1.48 8.09
N LEU A 243 5.95 -1.12 7.41
CA LEU A 243 5.36 0.22 7.44
C LEU A 243 4.36 0.40 8.60
N ASP A 244 3.99 -0.67 9.31
CA ASP A 244 3.16 -0.56 10.52
C ASP A 244 3.84 0.41 11.50
N GLY A 245 3.30 1.62 11.60
CA GLY A 245 3.87 2.77 12.33
C GLY A 245 4.92 3.62 11.59
N LEU A 246 5.25 3.35 10.30
CA LEU A 246 6.06 4.24 9.46
C LEU A 246 5.19 5.11 8.52
N LEU A 247 4.02 4.62 8.12
CA LEU A 247 3.10 5.33 7.22
C LEU A 247 2.66 6.67 7.82
N ASP A 248 2.41 6.71 9.14
CA ASP A 248 2.06 7.93 9.86
C ASP A 248 3.13 9.02 9.78
N ARG A 249 4.38 8.66 9.43
CA ARG A 249 5.50 9.59 9.29
C ARG A 249 5.56 10.28 7.94
N LEU A 250 4.90 9.72 6.91
CA LEU A 250 4.90 10.25 5.56
C LEU A 250 3.80 11.31 5.37
N VAL A 251 3.86 12.35 6.19
CA VAL A 251 2.86 13.45 6.28
C VAL A 251 2.54 14.07 4.91
N TYR A 252 3.53 14.14 4.03
CA TYR A 252 3.37 14.77 2.71
C TYR A 252 3.10 13.77 1.59
N LEU A 253 2.85 12.48 1.90
CA LEU A 253 2.64 11.45 0.89
C LEU A 253 1.47 11.81 -0.03
N LYS A 254 0.33 12.25 0.51
CA LYS A 254 -0.84 12.69 -0.26
C LYS A 254 -0.53 13.79 -1.27
N TYR A 255 0.31 14.76 -0.90
CA TYR A 255 0.71 15.85 -1.80
C TYR A 255 1.64 15.36 -2.92
N GLY A 256 2.56 14.44 -2.59
CA GLY A 256 3.43 13.80 -3.59
C GLY A 256 2.63 12.97 -4.59
N LEU A 257 1.68 12.17 -4.12
CA LEU A 257 0.80 11.36 -4.98
C LEU A 257 -0.10 12.25 -5.84
N ALA A 258 -0.70 13.30 -5.28
CA ALA A 258 -1.49 14.26 -6.03
C ALA A 258 -0.65 14.94 -7.15
N ALA A 259 0.59 15.33 -6.85
CA ALA A 259 1.49 15.90 -7.85
C ALA A 259 1.82 14.91 -8.97
N ILE A 260 2.08 13.64 -8.66
CA ILE A 260 2.35 12.58 -9.65
C ILE A 260 1.11 12.32 -10.51
N LEU A 261 -0.06 12.11 -9.89
CA LEU A 261 -1.30 11.86 -10.62
C LEU A 261 -1.70 13.04 -11.50
N GLY A 262 -1.58 14.27 -10.99
CA GLY A 262 -1.82 15.49 -11.76
C GLY A 262 -0.88 15.61 -12.96
N PHE A 263 0.41 15.35 -12.77
CA PHE A 263 1.41 15.33 -13.82
C PHE A 263 1.09 14.28 -14.89
N ILE A 264 0.79 13.03 -14.49
CA ILE A 264 0.46 11.96 -15.43
C ILE A 264 -0.87 12.27 -16.14
N GLY A 265 -1.86 12.82 -15.44
CA GLY A 265 -3.13 13.23 -16.03
C GLY A 265 -2.94 14.30 -17.13
N VAL A 266 -2.12 15.32 -16.88
CA VAL A 266 -1.76 16.32 -17.88
C VAL A 266 -1.01 15.68 -19.05
N LYS A 267 -0.05 14.78 -18.80
CA LYS A 267 0.67 14.05 -19.84
C LYS A 267 -0.28 13.26 -20.74
N LEU A 268 -1.27 12.57 -20.14
CA LEU A 268 -2.28 11.82 -20.91
C LEU A 268 -3.12 12.73 -21.81
N ILE A 269 -3.51 13.90 -21.33
CA ILE A 269 -4.27 14.87 -22.13
C ILE A 269 -3.41 15.41 -23.29
N LEU A 270 -2.14 15.73 -23.04
CA LEU A 270 -1.22 16.15 -24.10
C LEU A 270 -1.05 15.04 -25.15
N HIS A 271 -0.86 13.80 -24.71
CA HIS A 271 -0.79 12.66 -25.62
C HIS A 271 -2.08 12.48 -26.41
N ALA A 272 -3.26 12.61 -25.77
CA ALA A 272 -4.55 12.55 -26.41
C ALA A 272 -4.76 13.67 -27.45
N LEU A 273 -4.22 14.85 -27.22
CA LEU A 273 -4.24 15.97 -28.17
C LEU A 273 -3.32 15.70 -29.37
N HIS A 274 -2.15 15.11 -29.13
CA HIS A 274 -1.22 14.73 -30.19
C HIS A 274 -1.81 13.63 -31.08
N GLU A 275 -2.39 12.60 -30.52
CA GLU A 275 -3.05 11.48 -31.22
C GLU A 275 -4.53 11.78 -31.56
N ASN A 276 -4.93 13.07 -31.61
CA ASN A 276 -6.33 13.46 -31.68
C ASN A 276 -7.01 12.94 -32.97
N ASN A 277 -8.20 12.36 -32.78
CA ASN A 277 -9.09 11.93 -33.84
C ASN A 277 -10.55 12.38 -33.59
N LEU A 278 -10.77 13.27 -32.61
CA LEU A 278 -12.10 13.74 -32.26
C LEU A 278 -12.51 14.93 -33.12
N PRO A 279 -13.60 14.82 -33.87
CA PRO A 279 -13.97 15.85 -34.90
C PRO A 279 -14.29 17.22 -34.28
N PHE A 280 -14.60 17.30 -32.99
CA PHE A 280 -14.88 18.55 -32.30
C PHE A 280 -13.65 19.22 -31.69
N ILE A 281 -12.47 18.55 -31.73
CA ILE A 281 -11.18 19.11 -31.33
C ILE A 281 -10.33 19.22 -32.60
N ASN A 282 -9.97 20.43 -33.01
CA ASN A 282 -9.14 20.72 -34.20
C ASN A 282 -9.59 19.97 -35.48
N GLY A 283 -10.93 19.74 -35.61
CA GLY A 283 -11.47 19.02 -36.78
C GLY A 283 -11.11 17.54 -36.88
N GLY A 284 -10.56 16.94 -35.83
CA GLY A 284 -10.08 15.56 -35.81
C GLY A 284 -8.61 15.42 -36.22
N GLU A 285 -7.94 16.55 -36.51
CA GLU A 285 -6.48 16.55 -36.79
C GLU A 285 -5.68 16.64 -35.51
N HIS A 286 -4.42 16.16 -35.55
CA HIS A 286 -3.51 16.25 -34.43
C HIS A 286 -3.28 17.71 -34.00
N VAL A 287 -3.07 17.91 -32.73
CA VAL A 287 -2.74 19.22 -32.14
C VAL A 287 -1.24 19.20 -31.82
N ASP A 288 -0.53 20.21 -32.33
CA ASP A 288 0.90 20.35 -32.07
C ASP A 288 1.13 20.77 -30.61
N VAL A 289 1.42 19.80 -29.76
CA VAL A 289 1.65 19.97 -28.31
C VAL A 289 2.98 19.35 -27.91
N VAL A 290 3.53 19.81 -26.78
CA VAL A 290 4.77 19.28 -26.24
C VAL A 290 4.53 17.86 -25.72
N GLU A 291 5.17 16.87 -26.31
CA GLU A 291 5.22 15.52 -25.76
C GLU A 291 6.28 15.42 -24.66
N VAL A 292 5.88 14.85 -23.52
CA VAL A 292 6.79 14.61 -22.41
C VAL A 292 7.40 13.21 -22.54
N PRO A 293 8.70 13.09 -22.82
CA PRO A 293 9.34 11.79 -22.97
C PRO A 293 9.33 11.01 -21.65
N THR A 294 9.24 9.68 -21.74
CA THR A 294 9.11 8.80 -20.58
C THR A 294 10.30 8.91 -19.63
N PHE A 295 11.51 9.15 -20.14
CA PHE A 295 12.68 9.39 -19.31
C PHE A 295 12.54 10.65 -18.42
N LEU A 296 12.01 11.74 -18.96
CA LEU A 296 11.73 12.95 -18.18
C LEU A 296 10.63 12.69 -17.17
N SER A 297 9.59 11.94 -17.55
CA SER A 297 8.52 11.51 -16.63
C SER A 297 9.08 10.74 -15.45
N LEU A 298 9.96 9.77 -15.69
CA LEU A 298 10.64 9.01 -14.62
C LEU A 298 11.42 9.95 -13.68
N GLY A 299 12.18 10.89 -14.24
CA GLY A 299 12.93 11.87 -13.44
C GLY A 299 12.03 12.74 -12.56
N ILE A 300 10.89 13.21 -13.10
CA ILE A 300 9.91 14.01 -12.34
C ILE A 300 9.29 13.15 -11.22
N ILE A 301 8.83 11.94 -11.52
CA ILE A 301 8.21 11.05 -10.53
C ILE A 301 9.19 10.74 -9.39
N VAL A 302 10.41 10.33 -9.70
CA VAL A 302 11.45 10.06 -8.70
C VAL A 302 11.77 11.32 -7.89
N GLY A 303 11.91 12.48 -8.56
CA GLY A 303 12.17 13.76 -7.89
C GLY A 303 11.06 14.13 -6.90
N VAL A 304 9.81 14.04 -7.32
CA VAL A 304 8.64 14.31 -6.44
C VAL A 304 8.64 13.35 -5.24
N LEU A 305 8.85 12.05 -5.47
CA LEU A 305 8.89 11.07 -4.38
C LEU A 305 10.01 11.35 -3.39
N VAL A 306 11.22 11.62 -3.87
CA VAL A 306 12.37 11.95 -3.00
C VAL A 306 12.09 13.20 -2.17
N VAL A 307 11.57 14.26 -2.79
CA VAL A 307 11.21 15.51 -2.08
C VAL A 307 10.11 15.24 -1.05
N THR A 308 9.08 14.47 -1.41
CA THR A 308 7.97 14.11 -0.53
C THR A 308 8.45 13.32 0.70
N VAL A 309 9.25 12.28 0.48
CA VAL A 309 9.77 11.42 1.56
C VAL A 309 10.72 12.21 2.46
N LEU A 310 11.70 12.90 1.89
CA LEU A 310 12.65 13.72 2.68
C LEU A 310 11.92 14.85 3.41
N GLY A 311 10.99 15.53 2.74
CA GLY A 311 10.16 16.57 3.37
C GLY A 311 9.36 16.00 4.55
N SER A 312 8.73 14.84 4.39
CA SER A 312 8.00 14.18 5.47
C SER A 312 8.90 13.84 6.66
N LEU A 313 10.03 13.17 6.42
CA LEU A 313 10.92 12.70 7.48
C LEU A 313 11.68 13.82 8.20
N LEU A 314 12.03 14.90 7.49
CA LEU A 314 12.77 16.01 8.04
C LEU A 314 11.88 17.08 8.69
N SER A 315 10.58 17.10 8.37
CA SER A 315 9.63 18.08 8.90
C SER A 315 9.43 17.94 10.42
N PRO A 316 9.09 19.02 11.14
CA PRO A 316 8.71 18.93 12.54
C PRO A 316 7.52 17.98 12.77
N ALA A 317 6.52 18.01 11.88
CA ALA A 317 5.37 17.12 11.94
C ALA A 317 5.76 15.64 11.79
N GLY A 318 6.58 15.28 10.79
CA GLY A 318 7.04 13.91 10.59
C GLY A 318 7.92 13.42 11.74
N LYS A 319 8.74 14.27 12.34
CA LYS A 319 9.52 13.95 13.54
C LYS A 319 8.60 13.69 14.74
N ALA A 320 7.58 14.54 14.93
CA ALA A 320 6.58 14.37 16.00
C ALA A 320 5.84 13.04 15.86
N LEU A 321 5.26 12.77 14.69
CA LEU A 321 4.56 11.52 14.41
C LEU A 321 5.47 10.29 14.50
N THR A 322 6.77 10.45 14.20
CA THR A 322 7.76 9.40 14.43
C THR A 322 7.88 9.02 15.89
N VAL A 323 7.94 10.01 16.79
CA VAL A 323 8.05 9.76 18.24
C VAL A 323 6.76 9.14 18.76
N LEU A 324 5.60 9.70 18.37
CA LEU A 324 4.29 9.18 18.76
C LEU A 324 4.06 7.73 18.30
N GLY A 325 4.33 7.43 17.03
CA GLY A 325 4.19 6.09 16.48
C GLY A 325 5.15 5.08 17.12
N ASN A 326 6.42 5.46 17.37
CA ASN A 326 7.37 4.61 18.09
C ASN A 326 6.89 4.34 19.52
N LEU A 327 6.40 5.36 20.21
CA LEU A 327 5.91 5.25 21.57
C LEU A 327 4.71 4.31 21.63
N LYS A 328 3.71 4.51 20.77
CA LYS A 328 2.52 3.63 20.68
C LYS A 328 2.91 2.18 20.38
N ARG A 329 3.78 1.96 19.39
CA ARG A 329 4.23 0.62 19.01
C ARG A 329 4.99 -0.08 20.12
N HIS A 330 6.05 0.53 20.68
CA HIS A 330 6.83 -0.10 21.74
C HIS A 330 5.99 -0.35 23.00
N SER A 331 5.00 0.51 23.28
CA SER A 331 4.05 0.31 24.38
C SER A 331 3.17 -0.92 24.17
N LEU A 332 2.65 -1.12 22.96
CA LEU A 332 1.86 -2.30 22.61
C LEU A 332 2.70 -3.58 22.65
N GLU A 333 3.92 -3.54 22.08
CA GLU A 333 4.87 -4.66 22.14
C GLU A 333 5.22 -5.03 23.60
N TYR A 334 5.39 -4.03 24.47
CA TYR A 334 5.68 -4.24 25.89
C TYR A 334 4.54 -4.89 26.65
N LEU A 335 3.30 -4.59 26.30
CA LEU A 335 2.10 -5.17 26.93
C LEU A 335 1.75 -6.57 26.39
N ASP A 336 2.29 -6.95 25.24
CA ASP A 336 2.06 -8.26 24.62
C ASP A 336 3.02 -9.30 25.24
N LYS A 337 2.47 -10.11 26.16
CA LYS A 337 3.24 -11.12 26.91
C LYS A 337 3.73 -12.28 26.04
N ASP A 338 3.05 -12.54 24.92
CA ASP A 338 3.46 -13.59 23.98
C ASP A 338 4.62 -13.14 23.07
N PHE A 339 4.86 -11.84 23.00
CA PHE A 339 5.90 -11.22 22.18
C PHE A 339 7.23 -11.02 22.91
N VAL A 340 7.23 -10.83 24.25
CA VAL A 340 8.41 -10.49 25.04
C VAL A 340 8.53 -11.37 26.29
N ASP A 341 9.03 -12.59 26.08
CA ASP A 341 9.34 -13.52 27.18
C ASP A 341 10.76 -13.30 27.77
N ASP A 342 11.67 -12.67 27.03
CA ASP A 342 13.06 -12.43 27.44
C ASP A 342 13.17 -11.14 28.29
N PRO A 343 13.63 -11.23 29.56
CA PRO A 343 13.85 -10.06 30.42
C PRO A 343 14.79 -9.01 29.82
N VAL A 344 15.78 -9.41 28.99
CA VAL A 344 16.72 -8.50 28.34
C VAL A 344 16.02 -7.71 27.24
N GLU A 345 15.18 -8.35 26.45
CA GLU A 345 14.39 -7.69 25.40
C GLU A 345 13.35 -6.75 26.01
N ARG A 346 12.70 -7.18 27.10
CA ARG A 346 11.78 -6.35 27.86
C ARG A 346 12.44 -5.08 28.39
N ALA A 347 13.63 -5.19 28.97
CA ALA A 347 14.40 -4.02 29.44
C ALA A 347 14.78 -3.06 28.30
N LYS A 348 15.14 -3.59 27.12
CA LYS A 348 15.43 -2.77 25.94
C LYS A 348 14.20 -2.02 25.44
N LEU A 349 13.02 -2.67 25.41
CA LEU A 349 11.76 -2.03 25.02
C LEU A 349 11.39 -0.93 26.01
N TRP A 350 11.50 -1.22 27.32
CA TRP A 350 11.28 -0.23 28.37
C TRP A 350 12.14 1.02 28.18
N ALA A 351 13.44 0.83 27.97
CA ALA A 351 14.37 1.94 27.72
C ALA A 351 13.95 2.80 26.50
N LYS A 352 13.45 2.15 25.41
CA LYS A 352 12.95 2.87 24.24
C LYS A 352 11.65 3.62 24.52
N ILE A 353 10.75 3.08 25.34
CA ILE A 353 9.51 3.76 25.75
C ILE A 353 9.87 5.03 26.52
N VAL A 354 10.72 4.93 27.53
CA VAL A 354 11.16 6.08 28.33
C VAL A 354 11.87 7.12 27.49
N GLU A 355 12.74 6.70 26.56
CA GLU A 355 13.43 7.63 25.63
C GLU A 355 12.44 8.39 24.72
N ASN A 356 11.42 7.70 24.19
CA ASN A 356 10.42 8.36 23.34
C ASN A 356 9.47 9.23 24.15
N GLU A 357 9.11 8.85 25.37
CA GLU A 357 8.31 9.66 26.29
C GLU A 357 9.04 10.97 26.67
N ASP A 358 10.36 10.92 26.84
CA ASP A 358 11.16 12.12 27.09
C ASP A 358 11.20 13.05 25.87
N LYS A 359 11.36 12.50 24.68
CA LYS A 359 11.27 13.24 23.41
C LYS A 359 9.91 13.88 23.15
N LEU A 360 8.84 13.28 23.72
CA LEU A 360 7.48 13.80 23.59
C LEU A 360 7.32 15.18 24.22
N LYS A 361 8.11 15.49 25.28
CA LYS A 361 8.08 16.76 25.99
C LYS A 361 8.50 17.95 25.12
N ASP A 362 9.33 17.69 24.12
CA ASP A 362 9.85 18.71 23.19
C ASP A 362 8.95 18.91 21.96
N ILE A 363 7.87 18.13 21.85
CA ILE A 363 6.95 18.17 20.70
C ILE A 363 5.80 19.12 20.98
N GLU A 364 5.54 20.03 20.04
CA GLU A 364 4.39 20.94 20.12
C GLU A 364 3.06 20.17 20.09
N ARG A 365 2.16 20.53 20.99
CA ARG A 365 0.86 19.85 21.17
C ARG A 365 -0.01 19.77 19.89
N LYS A 366 0.18 20.71 18.95
CA LYS A 366 -0.52 20.72 17.67
C LYS A 366 -0.29 19.48 16.78
N TYR A 367 0.76 18.68 17.06
CA TYR A 367 1.11 17.47 16.33
C TYR A 367 0.58 16.18 16.98
N PHE A 368 -0.14 16.27 18.09
CA PHE A 368 -0.61 15.09 18.82
C PHE A 368 -1.90 14.46 18.26
N GLY A 369 -2.46 15.02 17.19
CA GLY A 369 -3.75 14.58 16.64
C GLY A 369 -4.95 15.15 17.38
N SER A 370 -6.06 14.42 17.35
CA SER A 370 -7.28 14.81 18.05
C SER A 370 -7.17 14.61 19.57
N GLU A 371 -8.08 15.22 20.34
CA GLU A 371 -8.15 14.99 21.79
C GLU A 371 -8.37 13.51 22.14
N GLY A 372 -9.05 12.75 21.25
CA GLY A 372 -9.25 11.32 21.38
C GLY A 372 -7.94 10.54 21.27
N ASP A 373 -7.07 10.89 20.31
CA ASP A 373 -5.77 10.25 20.11
C ASP A 373 -4.84 10.48 21.30
N VAL A 374 -4.84 11.69 21.85
CA VAL A 374 -4.09 12.03 23.06
C VAL A 374 -4.57 11.20 24.25
N TRP A 375 -5.89 11.10 24.41
CA TRP A 375 -6.47 10.30 25.49
C TRP A 375 -6.12 8.81 25.37
N GLU A 376 -6.20 8.22 24.18
CA GLU A 376 -5.80 6.83 23.94
C GLU A 376 -4.33 6.59 24.29
N LEU A 377 -3.45 7.50 23.87
CA LEU A 377 -2.02 7.40 24.16
C LEU A 377 -1.76 7.47 25.66
N GLU A 378 -2.41 8.40 26.38
CA GLU A 378 -2.29 8.50 27.85
C GLU A 378 -2.77 7.23 28.54
N GLN A 379 -3.89 6.63 28.10
CA GLN A 379 -4.39 5.37 28.67
C GLN A 379 -3.41 4.21 28.40
N LEU A 380 -2.84 4.17 27.20
CA LEU A 380 -1.84 3.15 26.84
C LEU A 380 -0.59 3.27 27.73
N LEU A 381 -0.06 4.49 27.90
CA LEU A 381 1.11 4.74 28.75
C LEU A 381 0.84 4.39 30.21
N ARG A 382 -0.32 4.74 30.77
CA ARG A 382 -0.71 4.35 32.12
C ARG A 382 -0.68 2.82 32.29
N ARG A 383 -1.22 2.06 31.34
CA ARG A 383 -1.17 0.60 31.36
C ARG A 383 0.25 0.05 31.33
N VAL A 384 1.13 0.65 30.54
CA VAL A 384 2.55 0.27 30.44
C VAL A 384 3.28 0.51 31.77
N TRP A 385 3.08 1.69 32.38
CA TRP A 385 3.67 2.03 33.67
C TRP A 385 3.14 1.11 34.81
N ASP A 386 1.86 0.79 34.82
CA ASP A 386 1.27 -0.14 35.76
C ASP A 386 1.85 -1.55 35.62
N GLU A 387 2.04 -2.03 34.39
CA GLU A 387 2.63 -3.35 34.14
C GLU A 387 4.11 -3.39 34.51
N GLN A 388 4.89 -2.31 34.25
CA GLN A 388 6.27 -2.20 34.70
C GLN A 388 6.38 -2.24 36.24
N GLY A 389 5.52 -1.52 36.95
CA GLY A 389 5.49 -1.55 38.42
C GLY A 389 5.15 -2.92 38.99
N ARG A 390 4.32 -3.71 38.30
CA ARG A 390 4.03 -5.12 38.66
C ARG A 390 5.23 -6.02 38.41
N TYR A 391 5.92 -5.82 37.27
CA TYR A 391 7.10 -6.59 36.93
C TYR A 391 8.27 -6.36 37.90
N GLU A 392 8.55 -5.11 38.27
CA GLU A 392 9.60 -4.76 39.25
C GLU A 392 9.31 -5.38 40.62
N LYS A 393 8.06 -5.31 41.10
CA LYS A 393 7.67 -5.97 42.34
C LYS A 393 7.84 -7.48 42.28
N ALA A 394 7.47 -8.13 41.18
CA ALA A 394 7.63 -9.57 41.00
C ALA A 394 9.11 -9.99 40.99
N THR A 395 10.00 -9.20 40.38
CA THR A 395 11.45 -9.48 40.34
C THR A 395 12.14 -9.23 41.67
N ASP A 396 11.64 -8.31 42.50
CA ASP A 396 12.17 -8.09 43.86
C ASP A 396 11.82 -9.24 44.84
N TYR A 397 10.69 -9.92 44.62
CA TYR A 397 10.33 -11.10 45.44
C TYR A 397 11.10 -12.39 45.08
N THR A 398 11.81 -12.39 43.93
CA THR A 398 12.58 -13.55 43.44
C THR A 398 14.09 -13.39 43.70
N ARG A 399 14.55 -12.28 44.24
CA ARG A 399 15.89 -12.05 44.76
C ARG A 399 15.91 -12.25 46.30
#